data_c81b786c368555d8c041d8cf208a7e68
#
_entry.id   c81b786c368555d8c041d8cf208a7e68
#
_cell.length_a   1.000
_cell.length_b   1.000
_cell.length_c   1.000
_cell.angle_alpha   90.00
_cell.angle_beta   90.00
_cell.angle_gamma   90.00
#
_symmetry.space_group_name_H-M   'P 1'
#
loop_
_entity.id
_entity.type
_entity.pdbx_description
1 polymer ?
#
loop_
_entity_poly.entity_id
_entity_poly.type
_entity_poly.pdbx_seq_one_letter_code
_entity_poly.pdbx_strand_id
1 'polypeptide(L)'
;KEITEAPESFQKTLRGKIVDVDGNLHVQLDESAFPADLKNQFRDGGFKEVYVIGQGTAAVAGSSLASLLSEEISIRVESLPSTELSGFRLRADMSDTLVIAISQSGTTTDTNRTVDLVRSRGASVISIVNRRDSELTKKSDGVLYTSDGRDIEMSVASTKAFYSQIAAGILLAITISDAINGPLNGQSNFERRNKLLLGLRELPDLMREVLSGQERISQIAAELAPAKKYWAIVGNGLNIV
;
A
#
# COMPACT_ATOMS: atom_id res chain seq x y z
N LYS A 1 -21.60 -6.10 -0.19
CA LYS A 1 -21.38 -4.92 0.65
C LYS A 1 -19.95 -4.38 0.47
N GLU A 2 -18.89 -5.14 0.75
CA GLU A 2 -17.51 -4.66 0.66
C GLU A 2 -17.15 -4.11 -0.73
N ILE A 3 -17.50 -4.82 -1.80
CA ILE A 3 -17.29 -4.39 -3.19
C ILE A 3 -17.95 -3.04 -3.48
N THR A 4 -19.21 -2.85 -3.02
CA THR A 4 -19.95 -1.61 -3.29
C THR A 4 -19.44 -0.40 -2.50
N GLU A 5 -18.69 -0.62 -1.44
CA GLU A 5 -18.04 0.41 -0.64
C GLU A 5 -16.62 0.74 -1.12
N ALA A 6 -16.06 -0.08 -2.02
CA ALA A 6 -14.66 0.07 -2.47
C ALA A 6 -14.35 1.45 -3.10
N PRO A 7 -15.20 2.02 -3.98
CA PRO A 7 -14.92 3.33 -4.56
C PRO A 7 -14.80 4.43 -3.51
N GLU A 8 -15.65 4.40 -2.48
CA GLU A 8 -15.64 5.40 -1.41
C GLU A 8 -14.44 5.23 -0.49
N SER A 9 -14.11 3.99 -0.13
CA SER A 9 -12.94 3.65 0.67
C SER A 9 -11.65 4.10 -0.02
N PHE A 10 -11.56 3.85 -1.32
CA PHE A 10 -10.44 4.30 -2.15
C PHE A 10 -10.34 5.83 -2.19
N GLN A 11 -11.44 6.52 -2.46
CA GLN A 11 -11.50 7.98 -2.50
C GLN A 11 -11.10 8.62 -1.17
N LYS A 12 -11.58 8.07 -0.03
CA LYS A 12 -11.18 8.50 1.31
C LYS A 12 -9.68 8.33 1.55
N THR A 13 -9.09 7.27 1.01
CA THR A 13 -7.64 7.03 1.14
C THR A 13 -6.82 8.13 0.47
N LEU A 14 -7.28 8.66 -0.66
CA LEU A 14 -6.60 9.73 -1.40
C LEU A 14 -6.86 11.14 -0.85
N ARG A 15 -7.92 11.31 -0.04
CA ARG A 15 -8.39 12.62 0.41
C ARG A 15 -7.29 13.44 1.07
N GLY A 16 -7.04 14.63 0.54
CA GLY A 16 -6.04 15.57 1.05
C GLY A 16 -4.58 15.17 0.83
N LYS A 17 -4.33 14.05 0.15
CA LYS A 17 -2.98 13.53 -0.08
C LYS A 17 -2.46 13.75 -1.51
N ILE A 18 -3.34 14.15 -2.42
CA ILE A 18 -2.97 14.58 -3.77
C ILE A 18 -3.39 16.04 -3.92
N VAL A 19 -2.41 16.90 -4.06
CA VAL A 19 -2.59 18.35 -4.20
C VAL A 19 -2.19 18.81 -5.59
N ASP A 20 -2.86 19.86 -6.07
CA ASP A 20 -2.53 20.54 -7.32
C ASP A 20 -1.74 21.81 -7.01
N VAL A 21 -0.56 21.92 -7.59
CA VAL A 21 0.28 23.11 -7.49
C VAL A 21 0.62 23.54 -8.90
N ASP A 22 0.08 24.68 -9.32
CA ASP A 22 0.29 25.26 -10.66
C ASP A 22 -0.03 24.29 -11.83
N GLY A 23 -1.12 23.49 -11.70
CA GLY A 23 -1.55 22.52 -12.70
C GLY A 23 -0.80 21.19 -12.65
N ASN A 24 0.02 20.97 -11.62
CA ASN A 24 0.80 19.77 -11.43
C ASN A 24 0.37 19.04 -10.16
N LEU A 25 0.20 17.70 -10.26
CA LEU A 25 -0.19 16.89 -9.12
C LEU A 25 1.03 16.47 -8.31
N HIS A 26 0.92 16.65 -7.00
CA HIS A 26 1.94 16.24 -6.03
C HIS A 26 1.32 15.40 -4.92
N VAL A 27 2.12 14.51 -4.35
CA VAL A 27 1.74 13.80 -3.13
C VAL A 27 2.15 14.64 -1.92
N GLN A 28 1.21 14.84 -1.00
CA GLN A 28 1.46 15.49 0.26
C GLN A 28 1.02 14.57 1.41
N LEU A 29 1.99 13.93 2.05
CA LEU A 29 1.77 13.19 3.28
C LEU A 29 2.15 14.06 4.47
N ASP A 30 1.38 13.95 5.54
CA ASP A 30 1.72 14.61 6.80
C ASP A 30 2.91 13.92 7.51
N GLU A 31 3.47 14.59 8.50
CA GLU A 31 4.65 14.09 9.22
C GLU A 31 4.35 12.84 10.05
N SER A 32 3.10 12.61 10.43
CA SER A 32 2.69 11.39 11.11
C SER A 32 2.69 10.17 10.19
N ALA A 33 2.54 10.37 8.89
CA ALA A 33 2.61 9.31 7.88
C ALA A 33 4.04 9.09 7.36
N PHE A 34 4.80 10.17 7.18
CA PHE A 34 6.19 10.09 6.71
C PHE A 34 7.07 11.11 7.46
N PRO A 35 7.62 10.72 8.63
CA PRO A 35 8.41 11.58 9.49
C PRO A 35 9.65 12.18 8.82
N ALA A 36 10.01 13.40 9.24
CA ALA A 36 11.18 14.12 8.71
C ALA A 36 12.49 13.34 8.90
N ASP A 37 12.63 12.61 10.00
CA ASP A 37 13.83 11.79 10.25
C ASP A 37 13.98 10.68 9.21
N LEU A 38 12.89 9.98 8.83
CA LEU A 38 12.92 8.98 7.77
C LEU A 38 13.22 9.60 6.40
N LYS A 39 12.64 10.77 6.13
CA LYS A 39 12.91 11.53 4.92
C LYS A 39 14.39 11.90 4.81
N ASN A 40 14.98 12.37 5.90
CA ASN A 40 16.39 12.71 5.95
C ASN A 40 17.26 11.46 5.77
N GLN A 41 16.92 10.35 6.42
CA GLN A 41 17.65 9.10 6.29
C GLN A 41 17.64 8.56 4.85
N PHE A 42 16.54 8.70 4.11
CA PHE A 42 16.51 8.39 2.67
C PHE A 42 17.41 9.32 1.87
N ARG A 43 17.30 10.63 2.07
CA ARG A 43 18.08 11.64 1.36
C ARG A 43 19.57 11.46 1.58
N ASP A 44 19.97 11.13 2.79
CA ASP A 44 21.38 10.98 3.20
C ASP A 44 21.94 9.57 2.88
N GLY A 45 21.14 8.71 2.22
CA GLY A 45 21.54 7.36 1.82
C GLY A 45 21.73 6.38 2.99
N GLY A 46 21.06 6.63 4.11
CA GLY A 46 21.11 5.79 5.31
C GLY A 46 20.37 4.45 5.13
N PHE A 47 19.30 4.42 4.35
CA PHE A 47 18.62 3.17 4.01
C PHE A 47 19.30 2.45 2.86
N LYS A 48 19.55 1.13 3.04
CA LYS A 48 20.14 0.22 2.04
C LYS A 48 19.14 -0.83 1.56
N GLU A 49 18.10 -1.08 2.34
CA GLU A 49 17.12 -2.11 2.07
C GLU A 49 15.72 -1.69 2.55
N VAL A 50 14.71 -2.03 1.75
CA VAL A 50 13.29 -1.83 2.08
C VAL A 50 12.59 -3.18 2.01
N TYR A 51 11.97 -3.60 3.10
CA TYR A 51 11.05 -4.73 3.12
C TYR A 51 9.61 -4.25 3.16
N VAL A 52 8.78 -4.79 2.28
CA VAL A 52 7.32 -4.59 2.32
C VAL A 52 6.70 -5.88 2.83
N ILE A 53 6.05 -5.84 3.99
CA ILE A 53 5.50 -7.02 4.65
C ILE A 53 4.01 -6.93 4.90
N GLY A 54 3.36 -8.08 4.91
CA GLY A 54 1.95 -8.25 5.25
C GLY A 54 1.59 -9.72 5.35
N GLN A 55 0.31 -10.02 5.55
CA GLN A 55 -0.23 -11.38 5.51
C GLN A 55 -1.47 -11.45 4.60
N GLY A 56 -1.62 -12.55 3.86
CA GLY A 56 -2.75 -12.74 2.94
C GLY A 56 -2.82 -11.64 1.88
N THR A 57 -3.99 -11.02 1.71
CA THR A 57 -4.22 -9.95 0.73
C THR A 57 -3.34 -8.72 0.96
N ALA A 58 -2.96 -8.44 2.21
CA ALA A 58 -2.03 -7.35 2.51
C ALA A 58 -0.61 -7.61 1.96
N ALA A 59 -0.15 -8.86 1.95
CA ALA A 59 1.13 -9.23 1.32
C ALA A 59 1.06 -9.04 -0.21
N VAL A 60 -0.09 -9.36 -0.83
CA VAL A 60 -0.29 -9.14 -2.27
C VAL A 60 -0.30 -7.64 -2.61
N ALA A 61 -0.99 -6.81 -1.81
CA ALA A 61 -0.91 -5.36 -1.95
C ALA A 61 0.53 -4.84 -1.78
N GLY A 62 1.29 -5.44 -0.86
CA GLY A 62 2.71 -5.16 -0.64
C GLY A 62 3.57 -5.45 -1.86
N SER A 63 3.27 -6.50 -2.62
CA SER A 63 4.01 -6.82 -3.84
C SER A 63 3.85 -5.74 -4.91
N SER A 64 2.65 -5.14 -5.03
CA SER A 64 2.42 -4.01 -5.95
C SER A 64 3.23 -2.77 -5.54
N LEU A 65 3.26 -2.47 -4.24
CA LEU A 65 4.08 -1.37 -3.70
C LEU A 65 5.58 -1.62 -3.96
N ALA A 66 6.06 -2.83 -3.68
CA ALA A 66 7.47 -3.18 -3.86
C ALA A 66 7.89 -3.08 -5.33
N SER A 67 7.03 -3.53 -6.27
CA SER A 67 7.30 -3.38 -7.70
C SER A 67 7.45 -1.91 -8.10
N LEU A 68 6.53 -1.05 -7.67
CA LEU A 68 6.61 0.39 -7.97
C LEU A 68 7.85 1.03 -7.34
N LEU A 69 8.14 0.73 -6.08
CA LEU A 69 9.34 1.23 -5.40
C LEU A 69 10.63 0.80 -6.13
N SER A 70 10.71 -0.46 -6.57
CA SER A 70 11.89 -0.97 -7.29
C SER A 70 12.13 -0.27 -8.63
N GLU A 71 11.08 0.30 -9.25
CA GLU A 71 11.20 1.12 -10.46
C GLU A 71 11.62 2.57 -10.15
N GLU A 72 11.24 3.08 -8.99
CA GLU A 72 11.43 4.48 -8.61
C GLU A 72 12.75 4.75 -7.87
N ILE A 73 13.31 3.76 -7.18
CA ILE A 73 14.50 3.93 -6.34
C ILE A 73 15.55 2.86 -6.60
N SER A 74 16.82 3.20 -6.38
CA SER A 74 17.97 2.29 -6.55
C SER A 74 18.27 1.43 -5.33
N ILE A 75 17.50 1.57 -4.25
CA ILE A 75 17.64 0.78 -3.03
C ILE A 75 16.98 -0.59 -3.27
N ARG A 76 17.55 -1.65 -2.69
CA ARG A 76 16.95 -2.98 -2.76
C ARG A 76 15.57 -2.99 -2.09
N VAL A 77 14.56 -3.42 -2.82
CA VAL A 77 13.18 -3.57 -2.32
C VAL A 77 12.74 -5.02 -2.45
N GLU A 78 12.21 -5.59 -1.39
CA GLU A 78 11.69 -6.97 -1.40
C GLU A 78 10.32 -7.03 -0.69
N SER A 79 9.34 -7.69 -1.31
CA SER A 79 8.04 -7.97 -0.69
C SER A 79 8.01 -9.40 -0.18
N LEU A 80 7.63 -9.58 1.09
CA LEU A 80 7.60 -10.88 1.77
C LEU A 80 6.35 -10.99 2.66
N PRO A 81 5.79 -12.20 2.84
CA PRO A 81 4.96 -12.46 4.00
C PRO A 81 5.71 -12.12 5.30
N SER A 82 5.00 -11.56 6.28
CA SER A 82 5.63 -11.17 7.57
C SER A 82 6.37 -12.35 8.21
N THR A 83 5.82 -13.55 8.13
CA THR A 83 6.43 -14.80 8.65
C THR A 83 7.73 -15.16 7.94
N GLU A 84 7.87 -14.86 6.66
CA GLU A 84 9.11 -15.12 5.92
C GLU A 84 10.24 -14.19 6.39
N LEU A 85 9.93 -12.90 6.58
CA LEU A 85 10.91 -11.96 7.12
C LEU A 85 11.36 -12.40 8.52
N SER A 86 10.41 -12.65 9.43
CA SER A 86 10.75 -13.02 10.82
C SER A 86 11.42 -14.38 10.96
N GLY A 87 11.13 -15.32 10.05
CA GLY A 87 11.67 -16.67 10.11
C GLY A 87 13.06 -16.82 9.47
N PHE A 88 13.34 -16.07 8.40
CA PHE A 88 14.48 -16.40 7.52
C PHE A 88 15.33 -15.23 7.05
N ARG A 89 14.92 -13.97 7.26
CA ARG A 89 15.57 -12.81 6.68
C ARG A 89 16.06 -11.77 7.68
N LEU A 90 15.91 -12.04 8.98
CA LEU A 90 16.38 -11.12 10.01
C LEU A 90 17.93 -11.08 10.04
N ARG A 91 18.49 -9.88 9.95
CA ARG A 91 19.91 -9.60 10.22
C ARG A 91 20.09 -9.24 11.69
N ALA A 92 21.31 -9.34 12.21
CA ALA A 92 21.64 -8.94 13.58
C ALA A 92 21.45 -7.43 13.78
N ASP A 93 21.86 -6.63 12.78
CA ASP A 93 21.66 -5.19 12.70
C ASP A 93 20.83 -4.88 11.45
N MET A 94 19.76 -4.12 11.60
CA MET A 94 18.83 -3.67 10.57
C MET A 94 18.65 -2.14 10.61
N SER A 95 19.57 -1.39 11.20
CA SER A 95 19.51 0.07 11.31
C SER A 95 19.50 0.79 9.96
N ASP A 96 19.94 0.13 8.91
CA ASP A 96 19.90 0.58 7.51
C ASP A 96 18.67 0.10 6.74
N THR A 97 17.66 -0.44 7.43
CA THR A 97 16.48 -1.06 6.83
C THR A 97 15.20 -0.29 7.16
N LEU A 98 14.39 -0.01 6.13
CA LEU A 98 13.00 0.37 6.32
C LEU A 98 12.10 -0.85 6.13
N VAL A 99 11.17 -1.06 7.06
CA VAL A 99 10.10 -2.05 6.92
C VAL A 99 8.76 -1.33 6.74
N ILE A 100 8.08 -1.60 5.62
CA ILE A 100 6.73 -1.11 5.35
C ILE A 100 5.76 -2.24 5.69
N ALA A 101 5.04 -2.10 6.80
CA ALA A 101 4.13 -3.11 7.31
C ALA A 101 2.68 -2.81 6.90
N ILE A 102 2.06 -3.70 6.12
CA ILE A 102 0.68 -3.52 5.64
C ILE A 102 -0.27 -4.43 6.42
N SER A 103 -1.31 -3.84 7.01
CA SER A 103 -2.34 -4.59 7.73
C SER A 103 -3.64 -3.79 7.77
N GLN A 104 -4.77 -4.39 7.38
CA GLN A 104 -6.06 -3.72 7.47
C GLN A 104 -6.43 -3.42 8.94
N SER A 105 -6.37 -4.41 9.81
CA SER A 105 -6.76 -4.30 11.23
C SER A 105 -5.66 -3.73 12.14
N GLY A 106 -4.39 -3.80 11.71
CA GLY A 106 -3.25 -3.48 12.56
C GLY A 106 -3.06 -4.40 13.78
N THR A 107 -3.81 -5.52 13.83
CA THR A 107 -3.77 -6.49 14.94
C THR A 107 -3.31 -7.88 14.52
N THR A 108 -2.91 -8.06 13.25
CA THR A 108 -2.40 -9.33 12.74
C THR A 108 -1.16 -9.75 13.52
N THR A 109 -1.26 -10.85 14.25
CA THR A 109 -0.24 -11.33 15.19
C THR A 109 1.14 -11.47 14.55
N ASP A 110 1.22 -12.14 13.39
CA ASP A 110 2.49 -12.36 12.70
C ASP A 110 3.15 -11.06 12.25
N THR A 111 2.36 -10.11 11.74
CA THR A 111 2.87 -8.79 11.33
C THR A 111 3.39 -8.01 12.54
N ASN A 112 2.63 -7.96 13.63
CA ASN A 112 3.05 -7.27 14.86
C ASN A 112 4.32 -7.89 15.47
N ARG A 113 4.38 -9.21 15.53
CA ARG A 113 5.55 -9.93 16.03
C ARG A 113 6.80 -9.69 15.16
N THR A 114 6.62 -9.68 13.85
CA THR A 114 7.71 -9.36 12.92
C THR A 114 8.20 -7.93 13.12
N VAL A 115 7.29 -6.97 13.31
CA VAL A 115 7.64 -5.57 13.59
C VAL A 115 8.43 -5.45 14.90
N ASP A 116 8.03 -6.14 15.96
CA ASP A 116 8.81 -6.15 17.22
C ASP A 116 10.24 -6.67 16.99
N LEU A 117 10.39 -7.73 16.21
CA LEU A 117 11.69 -8.34 15.92
C LEU A 117 12.61 -7.44 15.07
N VAL A 118 12.09 -6.77 14.05
CA VAL A 118 12.90 -5.87 13.21
C VAL A 118 13.26 -4.59 13.97
N ARG A 119 12.35 -4.04 14.76
CA ARG A 119 12.62 -2.88 15.61
C ARG A 119 13.69 -3.17 16.68
N SER A 120 13.65 -4.35 17.29
CA SER A 120 14.70 -4.76 18.26
C SER A 120 16.10 -4.85 17.62
N ARG A 121 16.18 -4.83 16.28
CA ARG A 121 17.42 -4.81 15.49
C ARG A 121 17.72 -3.46 14.85
N GLY A 122 16.98 -2.42 15.22
CA GLY A 122 17.21 -1.05 14.76
C GLY A 122 16.49 -0.64 13.49
N ALA A 123 15.65 -1.49 12.89
CA ALA A 123 14.90 -1.12 11.69
C ALA A 123 13.87 -0.03 11.98
N SER A 124 13.71 0.89 11.03
CA SER A 124 12.61 1.84 11.00
C SER A 124 11.35 1.19 10.40
N VAL A 125 10.17 1.62 10.85
CA VAL A 125 8.90 1.03 10.44
C VAL A 125 7.89 2.09 10.02
N ILE A 126 7.34 1.95 8.82
CA ILE A 126 6.11 2.65 8.39
C ILE A 126 5.00 1.63 8.29
N SER A 127 3.81 1.94 8.80
CA SER A 127 2.64 1.09 8.62
C SER A 127 1.61 1.71 7.68
N ILE A 128 1.03 0.86 6.82
CA ILE A 128 -0.18 1.17 6.05
C ILE A 128 -1.32 0.40 6.71
N VAL A 129 -2.24 1.11 7.36
CA VAL A 129 -3.24 0.49 8.23
C VAL A 129 -4.57 1.23 8.16
N ASN A 130 -5.68 0.51 8.33
CA ASN A 130 -6.99 1.17 8.40
C ASN A 130 -7.38 1.52 9.83
N ARG A 131 -7.16 0.62 10.79
CA ARG A 131 -7.66 0.81 12.16
C ARG A 131 -6.75 1.73 12.96
N ARG A 132 -7.33 2.87 13.42
CA ARG A 132 -6.66 3.79 14.35
C ARG A 132 -6.40 3.12 15.70
N ASP A 133 -5.37 3.58 16.38
CA ASP A 133 -4.97 3.11 17.72
C ASP A 133 -4.76 1.59 17.83
N SER A 134 -4.47 0.94 16.71
CA SER A 134 -4.15 -0.47 16.68
C SER A 134 -2.75 -0.73 17.24
N GLU A 135 -2.44 -2.00 17.53
CA GLU A 135 -1.13 -2.39 18.04
C GLU A 135 -0.01 -1.98 17.07
N LEU A 136 -0.20 -2.19 15.76
CA LEU A 136 0.78 -1.86 14.74
C LEU A 136 1.08 -0.35 14.69
N THR A 137 0.07 0.51 14.86
CA THR A 137 0.27 1.96 14.82
C THR A 137 1.16 2.47 15.95
N LYS A 138 1.12 1.81 17.11
CA LYS A 138 1.92 2.17 18.29
C LYS A 138 3.39 1.76 18.17
N LYS A 139 3.69 0.87 17.22
CA LYS A 139 5.02 0.31 16.98
C LYS A 139 5.71 0.91 15.76
N SER A 140 5.01 1.78 15.02
CA SER A 140 5.49 2.36 13.77
C SER A 140 6.01 3.77 13.99
N ASP A 141 7.07 4.13 13.27
CA ASP A 141 7.62 5.49 13.24
C ASP A 141 6.75 6.40 12.38
N GLY A 142 6.16 5.87 11.29
CA GLY A 142 5.17 6.54 10.46
C GLY A 142 3.92 5.69 10.27
N VAL A 143 2.74 6.33 10.16
CA VAL A 143 1.45 5.65 9.99
C VAL A 143 0.65 6.29 8.87
N LEU A 144 0.49 5.58 7.78
CA LEU A 144 -0.37 5.98 6.67
C LEU A 144 -1.72 5.26 6.76
N TYR A 145 -2.77 6.03 7.03
CA TYR A 145 -4.11 5.47 7.14
C TYR A 145 -4.78 5.31 5.78
N THR A 146 -5.37 4.13 5.55
CA THR A 146 -6.35 3.91 4.49
C THR A 146 -7.73 4.37 4.96
N SER A 147 -8.56 4.88 4.05
CA SER A 147 -9.96 5.26 4.32
C SER A 147 -10.18 6.04 5.62
N ASP A 148 -9.33 7.03 5.88
CA ASP A 148 -9.36 7.86 7.12
C ASP A 148 -9.19 7.05 8.43
N GLY A 149 -8.81 5.78 8.34
CA GLY A 149 -8.61 4.90 9.51
C GLY A 149 -9.90 4.47 10.21
N ARG A 150 -11.03 4.39 9.50
CA ARG A 150 -12.36 4.18 10.11
C ARG A 150 -13.24 3.16 9.39
N ASP A 151 -12.83 2.59 8.28
CA ASP A 151 -13.62 1.59 7.58
C ASP A 151 -13.60 0.24 8.31
N ILE A 152 -14.74 -0.44 8.27
CA ILE A 152 -14.88 -1.79 8.79
C ILE A 152 -14.85 -2.76 7.62
N GLU A 153 -13.89 -3.66 7.60
CA GLU A 153 -13.81 -4.79 6.71
C GLU A 153 -14.25 -6.03 7.47
N MET A 154 -15.33 -6.67 7.01
CA MET A 154 -15.90 -7.85 7.69
C MET A 154 -15.28 -9.14 7.24
N SER A 155 -14.72 -9.18 6.04
CA SER A 155 -14.11 -10.36 5.45
C SER A 155 -12.66 -10.54 5.89
N VAL A 156 -12.24 -11.78 6.14
CA VAL A 156 -10.82 -12.11 6.40
C VAL A 156 -9.98 -11.83 5.16
N ALA A 157 -10.48 -12.16 3.97
CA ALA A 157 -9.87 -11.76 2.71
C ALA A 157 -10.38 -10.36 2.37
N SER A 158 -9.50 -9.36 2.44
CA SER A 158 -9.86 -7.97 2.20
C SER A 158 -10.32 -7.73 0.77
N THR A 159 -11.35 -6.91 0.60
CA THR A 159 -11.86 -6.44 -0.70
C THR A 159 -11.59 -4.96 -0.86
N LYS A 160 -12.36 -4.10 -0.21
CA LYS A 160 -12.17 -2.63 -0.30
C LYS A 160 -10.85 -2.18 0.33
N ALA A 161 -10.45 -2.80 1.43
CA ALA A 161 -9.19 -2.48 2.10
C ALA A 161 -7.98 -2.80 1.21
N PHE A 162 -8.04 -3.85 0.38
CA PHE A 162 -6.99 -4.21 -0.55
C PHE A 162 -6.68 -3.08 -1.55
N TYR A 163 -7.71 -2.55 -2.22
CA TYR A 163 -7.54 -1.44 -3.16
C TYR A 163 -7.04 -0.17 -2.46
N SER A 164 -7.53 0.09 -1.25
CA SER A 164 -7.08 1.23 -0.43
C SER A 164 -5.62 1.10 -0.01
N GLN A 165 -5.13 -0.12 0.27
CA GLN A 165 -3.73 -0.39 0.57
C GLN A 165 -2.83 -0.13 -0.63
N ILE A 166 -3.26 -0.53 -1.84
CA ILE A 166 -2.54 -0.22 -3.09
C ILE A 166 -2.46 1.29 -3.29
N ALA A 167 -3.58 2.01 -3.14
CA ALA A 167 -3.60 3.47 -3.28
C ALA A 167 -2.62 4.15 -2.30
N ALA A 168 -2.68 3.78 -1.03
CA ALA A 168 -1.77 4.28 0.00
C ALA A 168 -0.31 3.93 -0.32
N GLY A 169 -0.06 2.70 -0.81
CA GLY A 169 1.25 2.25 -1.24
C GLY A 169 1.83 3.11 -2.36
N ILE A 170 1.04 3.43 -3.37
CA ILE A 170 1.47 4.30 -4.48
C ILE A 170 1.84 5.70 -3.96
N LEU A 171 1.02 6.29 -3.08
CA LEU A 171 1.33 7.58 -2.50
C LEU A 171 2.64 7.55 -1.69
N LEU A 172 2.86 6.49 -0.90
CA LEU A 172 4.09 6.31 -0.14
C LEU A 172 5.30 6.12 -1.05
N ALA A 173 5.17 5.33 -2.13
CA ALA A 173 6.26 5.11 -3.09
C ALA A 173 6.72 6.41 -3.74
N ILE A 174 5.77 7.24 -4.19
CA ILE A 174 6.08 8.56 -4.77
C ILE A 174 6.78 9.45 -3.72
N THR A 175 6.29 9.45 -2.48
CA THR A 175 6.87 10.26 -1.40
C THR A 175 8.31 9.82 -1.08
N ILE A 176 8.59 8.51 -1.04
CA ILE A 176 9.95 7.98 -0.85
C ILE A 176 10.85 8.34 -2.02
N SER A 177 10.35 8.19 -3.26
CA SER A 177 11.10 8.58 -4.46
C SER A 177 11.46 10.06 -4.45
N ASP A 178 10.52 10.93 -4.05
CA ASP A 178 10.76 12.37 -3.92
C ASP A 178 11.78 12.71 -2.82
N ALA A 179 11.81 11.95 -1.74
CA ALA A 179 12.79 12.14 -0.67
C ALA A 179 14.23 11.83 -1.13
N ILE A 180 14.40 10.85 -2.02
CA ILE A 180 15.71 10.43 -2.55
C ILE A 180 16.14 11.31 -3.72
N ASN A 181 15.24 11.51 -4.68
CA ASN A 181 15.55 12.06 -5.99
C ASN A 181 15.17 13.55 -6.13
N GLY A 182 14.43 14.08 -5.16
CA GLY A 182 13.74 15.36 -5.27
C GLY A 182 12.44 15.27 -6.07
N PRO A 183 11.51 16.23 -5.89
CA PRO A 183 10.14 16.14 -6.43
C PRO A 183 10.04 16.27 -7.96
N LEU A 184 11.13 16.59 -8.67
CA LEU A 184 11.12 16.89 -10.12
C LEU A 184 12.35 16.33 -10.83
N ASN A 185 12.57 15.03 -10.77
CA ASN A 185 13.64 14.41 -11.53
C ASN A 185 13.26 14.10 -13.00
N GLY A 186 13.43 15.13 -13.85
CA GLY A 186 13.26 15.02 -15.30
C GLY A 186 11.81 15.06 -15.78
N GLN A 187 11.61 15.61 -16.99
CA GLN A 187 10.29 15.84 -17.58
C GLN A 187 9.50 14.54 -17.79
N SER A 188 10.16 13.44 -18.18
CA SER A 188 9.50 12.14 -18.41
C SER A 188 8.96 11.50 -17.13
N ASN A 189 9.69 11.58 -16.02
CA ASN A 189 9.25 11.08 -14.72
C ASN A 189 8.10 11.90 -14.17
N PHE A 190 8.12 13.20 -14.39
CA PHE A 190 7.05 14.09 -14.02
C PHE A 190 5.74 13.78 -14.76
N GLU A 191 5.77 13.60 -16.08
CA GLU A 191 4.59 13.26 -16.88
C GLU A 191 4.02 11.90 -16.47
N ARG A 192 4.88 10.90 -16.23
CA ARG A 192 4.46 9.57 -15.74
C ARG A 192 3.76 9.67 -14.38
N ARG A 193 4.33 10.40 -13.43
CA ARG A 193 3.73 10.61 -12.10
C ARG A 193 2.41 11.35 -12.17
N ASN A 194 2.35 12.42 -12.94
CA ASN A 194 1.12 13.19 -13.11
C ASN A 194 0.00 12.31 -13.68
N LYS A 195 0.32 11.51 -14.71
CA LYS A 195 -0.62 10.54 -15.29
C LYS A 195 -1.08 9.48 -14.26
N LEU A 196 -0.17 8.98 -13.43
CA LEU A 196 -0.49 8.01 -12.36
C LEU A 196 -1.42 8.65 -11.32
N LEU A 197 -1.13 9.86 -10.85
CA LEU A 197 -1.94 10.57 -9.87
C LEU A 197 -3.32 10.96 -10.41
N LEU A 198 -3.41 11.34 -11.69
CA LEU A 198 -4.69 11.55 -12.38
C LEU A 198 -5.50 10.26 -12.41
N GLY A 199 -4.89 9.15 -12.83
CA GLY A 199 -5.56 7.84 -12.85
C GLY A 199 -6.07 7.43 -11.46
N LEU A 200 -5.30 7.68 -10.39
CA LEU A 200 -5.78 7.42 -9.02
C LEU A 200 -7.01 8.26 -8.67
N ARG A 201 -7.08 9.52 -9.10
CA ARG A 201 -8.24 10.39 -8.84
C ARG A 201 -9.48 9.97 -9.62
N GLU A 202 -9.32 9.43 -10.81
CA GLU A 202 -10.40 8.97 -11.70
C GLU A 202 -10.91 7.56 -11.31
N LEU A 203 -10.06 6.74 -10.72
CA LEU A 203 -10.36 5.33 -10.44
C LEU A 203 -11.64 5.10 -9.62
N PRO A 204 -12.00 5.89 -8.59
CA PRO A 204 -13.27 5.73 -7.88
C PRO A 204 -14.51 5.83 -8.78
N ASP A 205 -14.47 6.70 -9.78
CA ASP A 205 -15.60 6.87 -10.72
C ASP A 205 -15.67 5.69 -11.70
N LEU A 206 -14.54 5.23 -12.20
CA LEU A 206 -14.45 4.01 -13.00
C LEU A 206 -14.92 2.77 -12.22
N MET A 207 -14.59 2.66 -10.94
CA MET A 207 -15.11 1.60 -10.06
C MET A 207 -16.64 1.67 -9.95
N ARG A 208 -17.24 2.86 -9.82
CA ARG A 208 -18.71 3.04 -9.80
C ARG A 208 -19.35 2.65 -11.13
N GLU A 209 -18.71 2.97 -12.24
CA GLU A 209 -19.17 2.57 -13.57
C GLU A 209 -19.22 1.03 -13.68
N VAL A 210 -18.16 0.33 -13.26
CA VAL A 210 -18.17 -1.15 -13.24
C VAL A 210 -19.30 -1.68 -12.35
N LEU A 211 -19.51 -1.10 -11.17
CA LEU A 211 -20.58 -1.51 -10.24
C LEU A 211 -21.97 -1.26 -10.79
N SER A 212 -22.17 -0.28 -11.68
CA SER A 212 -23.45 -0.05 -12.34
C SER A 212 -23.88 -1.21 -13.23
N GLY A 213 -22.93 -2.03 -13.70
CA GLY A 213 -23.17 -3.25 -14.47
C GLY A 213 -23.45 -4.50 -13.65
N GLN A 214 -23.65 -4.41 -12.33
CA GLN A 214 -23.77 -5.56 -11.43
C GLN A 214 -24.92 -6.52 -11.77
N GLU A 215 -26.05 -6.03 -12.31
CA GLU A 215 -27.18 -6.87 -12.71
C GLU A 215 -26.78 -7.84 -13.83
N ARG A 216 -26.08 -7.34 -14.85
CA ARG A 216 -25.58 -8.17 -15.94
C ARG A 216 -24.57 -9.20 -15.46
N ILE A 217 -23.67 -8.80 -14.55
CA ILE A 217 -22.69 -9.72 -13.95
C ILE A 217 -23.39 -10.80 -13.13
N SER A 218 -24.45 -10.43 -12.37
CA SER A 218 -25.26 -11.36 -11.60
C SER A 218 -25.99 -12.37 -12.48
N GLN A 219 -26.54 -11.94 -13.64
CA GLN A 219 -27.17 -12.83 -14.61
C GLN A 219 -26.19 -13.85 -15.17
N ILE A 220 -24.99 -13.40 -15.60
CA ILE A 220 -23.95 -14.29 -16.10
C ILE A 220 -23.50 -15.27 -15.00
N ALA A 221 -23.34 -14.81 -13.78
CA ALA A 221 -22.99 -15.66 -12.66
C ALA A 221 -24.07 -16.71 -12.37
N ALA A 222 -25.36 -16.35 -12.43
CA ALA A 222 -26.46 -17.27 -12.24
C ALA A 222 -26.52 -18.39 -13.32
N GLU A 223 -26.13 -18.07 -14.53
CA GLU A 223 -26.04 -19.05 -15.63
C GLU A 223 -24.83 -19.98 -15.49
N LEU A 224 -23.68 -19.43 -15.16
CA LEU A 224 -22.41 -20.18 -15.17
C LEU A 224 -22.13 -20.91 -13.85
N ALA A 225 -22.43 -20.31 -12.70
CA ALA A 225 -22.05 -20.85 -11.41
C ALA A 225 -22.64 -22.23 -11.12
N PRO A 226 -23.93 -22.51 -11.39
CA PRO A 226 -24.51 -23.83 -11.12
C PRO A 226 -23.90 -24.96 -11.97
N ALA A 227 -23.35 -24.61 -13.15
CA ALA A 227 -22.74 -25.58 -14.07
C ALA A 227 -21.29 -25.90 -13.75
N LYS A 228 -20.65 -25.17 -12.83
CA LYS A 228 -19.22 -25.30 -12.51
C LYS A 228 -19.00 -25.61 -11.04
N LYS A 229 -18.31 -26.69 -10.77
CA LYS A 229 -17.93 -27.09 -9.40
C LYS A 229 -16.67 -26.39 -8.91
N TYR A 230 -15.77 -26.05 -9.82
CA TYR A 230 -14.48 -25.43 -9.52
C TYR A 230 -14.27 -24.23 -10.44
N TRP A 231 -13.65 -23.20 -9.87
CA TRP A 231 -13.23 -22.00 -10.58
C TRP A 231 -11.74 -21.78 -10.40
N ALA A 232 -11.02 -21.46 -11.45
CA ALA A 232 -9.64 -21.04 -11.39
C ALA A 232 -9.55 -19.59 -11.89
N ILE A 233 -8.90 -18.74 -11.10
CA ILE A 233 -8.55 -17.39 -11.50
C ILE A 233 -7.06 -17.42 -11.82
N VAL A 234 -6.71 -17.06 -13.04
CA VAL A 234 -5.33 -17.08 -13.52
C VAL A 234 -4.95 -15.68 -13.96
N GLY A 235 -3.83 -15.21 -13.46
CA GLY A 235 -3.25 -13.93 -13.82
C GLY A 235 -1.74 -13.93 -13.62
N ASN A 236 -1.09 -12.84 -13.96
CA ASN A 236 0.36 -12.69 -13.86
C ASN A 236 0.72 -11.20 -13.64
N GLY A 237 1.74 -10.92 -12.84
CA GLY A 237 2.19 -9.57 -12.51
C GLY A 237 1.07 -8.73 -11.89
N LEU A 238 0.97 -7.46 -12.27
CA LEU A 238 -0.07 -6.54 -11.79
C LEU A 238 -1.49 -6.89 -12.27
N ASN A 239 -1.65 -7.89 -13.13
CA ASN A 239 -2.93 -8.38 -13.63
C ASN A 239 -3.54 -9.49 -12.76
N ILE A 240 -2.93 -9.83 -11.62
CA ILE A 240 -3.44 -10.83 -10.66
C ILE A 240 -4.35 -10.21 -9.61
N VAL A 241 -4.70 -8.97 -9.77
CA VAL A 241 -5.54 -8.25 -8.78
C VAL A 241 -7.02 -8.48 -9.02
#